data_dee4b05501791fe262aa3e2869357d96
#
_entry.id   dee4b05501791fe262aa3e2869357d96
#
_cell.length_a   1.000
_cell.length_b   1.000
_cell.length_c   1.000
_cell.angle_alpha   90.00
_cell.angle_beta   90.00
_cell.angle_gamma   90.00
#
_symmetry.space_group_name_H-M   'P 1'
#
loop_
_entity.id
_entity.type
_entity.pdbx_description
1 polymer ?
#
loop_
_entity_poly.entity_id
_entity_poly.type
_entity_poly.pdbx_seq_one_letter_code
_entity_poly.pdbx_strand_id
1 'polypeptide(L)'
;MARIARFVVPGLPHHVTQRGNRRETVFFSDLDYEFYRDLLAQQCRKHGVAVWAYCVMPNHVHLILVPDRAEALGRALGETHRRYSAVANARMRVTGHVFQSRFGSVVMDEEHLMAAARYVALNPVRAGLAARAWDWRWSSVRAHLAARDDALAAVAPLLERCNFRFGDLIDAPASDEAMAALRGAETIGRPLGSPAFLDRLAALTGRDPRPRKRGPKPAANKGFSNVSP
;
A
#
# COMPACT_ATOMS: atom_id res chain seq x y z
N MET A 1 -12.14 -16.49 -4.66
CA MET A 1 -12.77 -15.69 -3.58
C MET A 1 -13.23 -14.35 -4.15
N ALA A 2 -14.46 -13.93 -3.86
CA ALA A 2 -14.94 -12.61 -4.24
C ALA A 2 -14.13 -11.54 -3.51
N ARG A 3 -13.54 -10.59 -4.26
CA ARG A 3 -12.74 -9.51 -3.69
C ARG A 3 -13.65 -8.44 -3.10
N ILE A 4 -13.37 -8.06 -1.87
CA ILE A 4 -14.06 -6.94 -1.21
C ILE A 4 -13.75 -5.64 -1.97
N ALA A 5 -14.77 -4.80 -2.18
CA ALA A 5 -14.55 -3.46 -2.69
C ALA A 5 -13.71 -2.66 -1.69
N ARG A 6 -12.70 -1.93 -2.17
CA ARG A 6 -11.81 -1.14 -1.30
C ARG A 6 -12.61 -0.15 -0.46
N PHE A 7 -12.16 0.03 0.77
CA PHE A 7 -12.54 1.18 1.58
C PHE A 7 -11.59 2.33 1.23
N VAL A 8 -12.08 3.29 0.47
CA VAL A 8 -11.33 4.52 0.18
C VAL A 8 -12.11 5.67 0.81
N VAL A 9 -11.49 6.34 1.78
CA VAL A 9 -12.11 7.40 2.56
C VAL A 9 -11.31 8.68 2.34
N PRO A 10 -11.90 9.71 1.74
CA PRO A 10 -11.25 10.99 1.52
C PRO A 10 -10.68 11.60 2.81
N GLY A 11 -9.51 12.21 2.72
CA GLY A 11 -8.82 12.85 3.84
C GLY A 11 -8.17 11.90 4.84
N LEU A 12 -8.36 10.58 4.72
CA LEU A 12 -7.73 9.61 5.62
C LEU A 12 -6.52 8.91 4.98
N PRO A 13 -5.50 8.54 5.77
CA PRO A 13 -4.33 7.84 5.27
C PRO A 13 -4.63 6.38 4.93
N HIS A 14 -4.11 5.95 3.81
CA HIS A 14 -4.20 4.58 3.32
C HIS A 14 -2.80 4.00 3.12
N HIS A 15 -2.54 2.84 3.71
CA HIS A 15 -1.39 2.02 3.29
C HIS A 15 -1.75 1.30 1.99
N VAL A 16 -1.00 1.58 0.97
CA VAL A 16 -1.20 1.02 -0.37
C VAL A 16 -0.03 0.16 -0.76
N THR A 17 -0.33 -1.02 -1.30
CA THR A 17 0.67 -1.96 -1.79
C THR A 17 0.35 -2.43 -3.20
N GLN A 18 1.40 -2.59 -4.01
CA GLN A 18 1.31 -3.21 -5.31
C GLN A 18 2.52 -4.09 -5.55
N ARG A 19 2.32 -5.30 -6.00
CA ARG A 19 3.37 -6.31 -6.14
C ARG A 19 3.45 -6.83 -7.57
N GLY A 20 4.67 -7.17 -8.01
CA GLY A 20 4.94 -7.83 -9.28
C GLY A 20 4.23 -9.19 -9.37
N ASN A 21 3.83 -9.55 -10.58
CA ASN A 21 3.25 -10.86 -10.85
C ASN A 21 4.22 -11.96 -10.41
N ARG A 22 3.70 -13.02 -9.79
CA ARG A 22 4.50 -14.13 -9.23
C ARG A 22 5.62 -13.70 -8.26
N ARG A 23 5.56 -12.46 -7.73
CA ARG A 23 6.60 -11.82 -6.91
C ARG A 23 7.90 -11.55 -7.67
N GLU A 24 7.85 -11.56 -8.97
CA GLU A 24 8.98 -11.27 -9.84
C GLU A 24 9.41 -9.81 -9.72
N THR A 25 10.67 -9.54 -10.09
CA THR A 25 11.23 -8.18 -10.17
C THR A 25 10.42 -7.35 -11.14
N VAL A 26 10.13 -6.12 -10.73
CA VAL A 26 9.39 -5.12 -11.52
C VAL A 26 10.29 -3.97 -11.94
N PHE A 27 11.26 -3.62 -11.09
CA PHE A 27 12.21 -2.52 -11.32
C PHE A 27 13.60 -3.11 -11.49
N PHE A 28 14.15 -3.03 -12.71
CA PHE A 28 15.40 -3.70 -13.10
C PHE A 28 16.60 -2.75 -13.11
N SER A 29 16.36 -1.44 -13.19
CA SER A 29 17.39 -0.40 -13.26
C SER A 29 16.96 0.86 -12.53
N ASP A 30 17.90 1.73 -12.20
CA ASP A 30 17.62 3.04 -11.59
C ASP A 30 16.62 3.85 -12.41
N LEU A 31 16.68 3.77 -13.75
CA LEU A 31 15.73 4.43 -14.64
C LEU A 31 14.30 3.94 -14.45
N ASP A 32 14.10 2.66 -14.09
CA ASP A 32 12.77 2.13 -13.81
C ASP A 32 12.17 2.75 -12.55
N TYR A 33 12.98 2.88 -11.51
CA TYR A 33 12.56 3.51 -10.25
C TYR A 33 12.25 5.00 -10.46
N GLU A 34 13.10 5.73 -11.17
CA GLU A 34 12.91 7.14 -11.49
C GLU A 34 11.62 7.34 -12.29
N PHE A 35 11.46 6.61 -13.38
CA PHE A 35 10.28 6.69 -14.23
C PHE A 35 8.98 6.35 -13.47
N TYR A 36 9.00 5.31 -12.63
CA TYR A 36 7.84 4.96 -11.80
C TYR A 36 7.48 6.08 -10.80
N ARG A 37 8.49 6.66 -10.12
CA ARG A 37 8.27 7.76 -9.17
C ARG A 37 7.70 8.99 -9.86
N ASP A 38 8.21 9.35 -11.03
CA ASP A 38 7.74 10.49 -11.82
C ASP A 38 6.30 10.29 -12.29
N LEU A 39 5.97 9.11 -12.80
CA LEU A 39 4.60 8.75 -13.15
C LEU A 39 3.67 8.84 -11.94
N LEU A 40 4.08 8.26 -10.81
CA LEU A 40 3.29 8.28 -9.58
C LEU A 40 3.06 9.72 -9.11
N ALA A 41 4.10 10.55 -9.08
CA ALA A 41 3.99 11.96 -8.72
C ALA A 41 3.03 12.71 -9.64
N GLN A 42 3.16 12.52 -10.95
CA GLN A 42 2.28 13.14 -11.94
C GLN A 42 0.81 12.73 -11.74
N GLN A 43 0.56 11.42 -11.58
CA GLN A 43 -0.80 10.93 -11.45
C GLN A 43 -1.43 11.25 -10.09
N CYS A 44 -0.65 11.22 -9.02
CA CYS A 44 -1.12 11.64 -7.70
C CYS A 44 -1.52 13.12 -7.70
N ARG A 45 -0.70 14.02 -8.24
CA ARG A 45 -1.06 15.45 -8.39
C ARG A 45 -2.31 15.64 -9.24
N LYS A 46 -2.39 14.96 -10.40
CA LYS A 46 -3.54 15.06 -11.32
C LYS A 46 -4.86 14.64 -10.69
N HIS A 47 -4.83 13.65 -9.81
CA HIS A 47 -6.03 13.04 -9.25
C HIS A 47 -6.29 13.39 -7.78
N GLY A 48 -5.57 14.37 -7.22
CA GLY A 48 -5.81 14.84 -5.86
C GLY A 48 -5.45 13.79 -4.79
N VAL A 49 -4.28 13.16 -4.94
CA VAL A 49 -3.74 12.21 -3.96
C VAL A 49 -2.47 12.78 -3.36
N ALA A 50 -2.45 13.03 -2.05
CA ALA A 50 -1.24 13.37 -1.34
C ALA A 50 -0.43 12.09 -1.04
N VAL A 51 0.88 12.15 -1.22
CA VAL A 51 1.81 11.06 -0.88
C VAL A 51 2.55 11.47 0.37
N TRP A 52 2.33 10.77 1.47
CA TRP A 52 2.99 11.06 2.75
C TRP A 52 4.27 10.25 2.95
N ALA A 53 4.30 9.03 2.47
CA ALA A 53 5.53 8.22 2.45
C ALA A 53 5.49 7.22 1.30
N TYR A 54 6.68 6.77 0.88
CA TYR A 54 6.82 5.70 -0.09
C TYR A 54 8.10 4.89 0.13
N CYS A 55 8.06 3.65 -0.34
CA CYS A 55 9.22 2.80 -0.55
C CYS A 55 8.99 1.95 -1.79
N VAL A 56 9.85 2.12 -2.81
CA VAL A 56 9.84 1.33 -4.03
C VAL A 56 10.88 0.23 -3.89
N MET A 57 10.40 -1.02 -3.76
CA MET A 57 11.22 -2.22 -3.63
C MET A 57 11.39 -2.89 -5.01
N PRO A 58 12.37 -3.76 -5.23
CA PRO A 58 12.61 -4.35 -6.55
C PRO A 58 11.38 -5.01 -7.19
N ASN A 59 10.50 -5.59 -6.40
CA ASN A 59 9.34 -6.34 -6.88
C ASN A 59 7.98 -5.87 -6.34
N HIS A 60 7.94 -4.78 -5.57
CA HIS A 60 6.70 -4.22 -5.03
C HIS A 60 6.90 -2.79 -4.53
N VAL A 61 5.80 -2.13 -4.23
CA VAL A 61 5.81 -0.78 -3.65
C VAL A 61 4.95 -0.73 -2.40
N HIS A 62 5.38 0.08 -1.44
CA HIS A 62 4.61 0.50 -0.28
C HIS A 62 4.45 2.02 -0.31
N LEU A 63 3.20 2.49 -0.15
CA LEU A 63 2.87 3.90 -0.20
C LEU A 63 1.94 4.25 0.96
N ILE A 64 2.09 5.45 1.52
CA ILE A 64 1.08 6.05 2.40
C ILE A 64 0.46 7.21 1.61
N LEU A 65 -0.81 7.04 1.25
CA LEU A 65 -1.54 7.94 0.35
C LEU A 65 -2.79 8.49 1.04
N VAL A 66 -3.08 9.76 0.78
CA VAL A 66 -4.30 10.42 1.25
C VAL A 66 -5.06 10.97 0.04
N PRO A 67 -6.20 10.38 -0.32
CA PRO A 67 -7.01 10.84 -1.43
C PRO A 67 -7.92 12.02 -1.02
N ASP A 68 -8.21 12.94 -1.93
CA ASP A 68 -9.20 14.00 -1.75
C ASP A 68 -10.64 13.53 -2.03
N ARG A 69 -10.81 12.42 -2.76
CA ARG A 69 -12.10 11.81 -3.12
C ARG A 69 -11.98 10.30 -3.28
N ALA A 70 -13.10 9.59 -3.22
CA ALA A 70 -13.12 8.12 -3.14
C ALA A 70 -12.51 7.41 -4.36
N GLU A 71 -12.65 7.98 -5.56
CA GLU A 71 -12.10 7.39 -6.79
C GLU A 71 -10.63 7.76 -7.07
N ALA A 72 -10.05 8.71 -6.30
CA ALA A 72 -8.73 9.26 -6.57
C ALA A 72 -7.63 8.21 -6.58
N LEU A 73 -7.58 7.33 -5.58
CA LEU A 73 -6.58 6.24 -5.53
C LEU A 73 -6.69 5.31 -6.75
N GLY A 74 -7.92 4.97 -7.13
CA GLY A 74 -8.17 4.08 -8.28
C GLY A 74 -7.66 4.69 -9.58
N ARG A 75 -7.91 5.99 -9.79
CA ARG A 75 -7.49 6.72 -10.99
C ARG A 75 -5.99 6.93 -11.03
N ALA A 76 -5.40 7.43 -9.93
CA ALA A 76 -3.96 7.71 -9.87
C ALA A 76 -3.13 6.44 -10.05
N LEU A 77 -3.39 5.42 -9.26
CA LEU A 77 -2.61 4.19 -9.28
C LEU A 77 -2.91 3.32 -10.52
N GLY A 78 -4.17 3.29 -10.97
CA GLY A 78 -4.54 2.58 -12.18
C GLY A 78 -3.77 3.09 -13.40
N GLU A 79 -3.69 4.40 -13.57
CA GLU A 79 -2.98 5.01 -14.69
C GLU A 79 -1.45 4.91 -14.54
N THR A 80 -0.92 5.07 -13.30
CA THR A 80 0.50 4.84 -13.02
C THR A 80 0.92 3.43 -13.42
N HIS A 81 0.20 2.43 -12.93
CA HIS A 81 0.55 1.02 -13.20
C HIS A 81 0.35 0.62 -14.65
N ARG A 82 -0.70 1.14 -15.30
CA ARG A 82 -0.95 0.90 -16.72
C ARG A 82 0.19 1.42 -17.60
N ARG A 83 0.60 2.69 -17.40
CA ARG A 83 1.69 3.31 -18.17
C ARG A 83 3.03 2.65 -17.89
N TYR A 84 3.33 2.41 -16.60
CA TYR A 84 4.56 1.70 -16.24
C TYR A 84 4.63 0.32 -16.89
N SER A 85 3.55 -0.47 -16.79
CA SER A 85 3.51 -1.81 -17.38
C SER A 85 3.70 -1.79 -18.90
N ALA A 86 3.12 -0.81 -19.61
CA ALA A 86 3.29 -0.67 -21.06
C ALA A 86 4.78 -0.44 -21.41
N VAL A 87 5.46 0.46 -20.71
CA VAL A 87 6.88 0.74 -20.95
C VAL A 87 7.78 -0.44 -20.58
N ALA A 88 7.54 -1.07 -19.41
CA ALA A 88 8.29 -2.23 -18.97
C ALA A 88 8.16 -3.40 -19.96
N ASN A 89 6.95 -3.73 -20.38
CA ASN A 89 6.68 -4.79 -21.37
C ASN A 89 7.33 -4.49 -22.73
N ALA A 90 7.22 -3.25 -23.23
CA ALA A 90 7.83 -2.85 -24.48
C ALA A 90 9.36 -2.98 -24.45
N ARG A 91 10.00 -2.56 -23.34
CA ARG A 91 11.45 -2.69 -23.17
C ARG A 91 11.90 -4.14 -23.11
N MET A 92 11.17 -4.98 -22.39
CA MET A 92 11.48 -6.41 -22.28
C MET A 92 11.03 -7.24 -23.47
N ARG A 93 10.29 -6.65 -24.42
CA ARG A 93 9.67 -7.32 -25.56
C ARG A 93 8.76 -8.49 -25.15
N VAL A 94 8.00 -8.29 -24.09
CA VAL A 94 7.04 -9.28 -23.57
C VAL A 94 5.64 -8.68 -23.49
N THR A 95 4.66 -9.53 -23.25
CA THR A 95 3.26 -9.16 -23.01
C THR A 95 2.77 -9.73 -21.68
N GLY A 96 1.62 -9.26 -21.20
CA GLY A 96 1.02 -9.77 -19.97
C GLY A 96 1.06 -8.78 -18.81
N HIS A 97 0.71 -9.30 -17.62
CA HIS A 97 0.59 -8.49 -16.42
C HIS A 97 1.92 -8.35 -15.70
N VAL A 98 2.45 -7.14 -15.59
CA VAL A 98 3.62 -6.81 -14.75
C VAL A 98 3.25 -6.93 -13.27
N PHE A 99 2.07 -6.44 -12.89
CA PHE A 99 1.58 -6.51 -11.51
C PHE A 99 0.56 -7.64 -11.33
N GLN A 100 0.61 -8.33 -10.19
CA GLN A 100 -0.15 -9.57 -9.98
C GLN A 100 -1.66 -9.37 -9.84
N SER A 101 -2.14 -8.16 -9.54
CA SER A 101 -3.58 -7.91 -9.36
C SER A 101 -3.85 -6.41 -9.21
N ARG A 102 -5.07 -6.04 -8.77
CA ARG A 102 -5.34 -4.69 -8.31
C ARG A 102 -4.50 -4.39 -7.05
N PHE A 103 -4.04 -3.15 -6.90
CA PHE A 103 -3.34 -2.73 -5.68
C PHE A 103 -4.17 -3.01 -4.41
N GLY A 104 -3.49 -3.36 -3.31
CA GLY A 104 -4.05 -3.40 -1.97
C GLY A 104 -4.20 -1.99 -1.41
N SER A 105 -5.21 -1.75 -0.56
CA SER A 105 -5.40 -0.47 0.12
C SER A 105 -6.06 -0.71 1.46
N VAL A 106 -5.47 -0.18 2.53
CA VAL A 106 -5.93 -0.30 3.91
C VAL A 106 -5.99 1.11 4.50
N VAL A 107 -7.19 1.61 4.79
CA VAL A 107 -7.35 2.86 5.54
C VAL A 107 -7.03 2.62 7.02
N MET A 108 -6.35 3.58 7.65
CA MET A 108 -5.77 3.42 8.99
C MET A 108 -6.18 4.57 9.90
N ASP A 109 -6.25 4.30 11.21
CA ASP A 109 -6.22 5.32 12.24
C ASP A 109 -4.79 5.81 12.52
N GLU A 110 -4.62 6.69 13.48
CA GLU A 110 -3.34 7.34 13.79
C GLU A 110 -2.27 6.35 14.26
N GLU A 111 -2.64 5.42 15.14
CA GLU A 111 -1.71 4.43 15.68
C GLU A 111 -1.16 3.52 14.57
N HIS A 112 -2.06 3.00 13.72
CA HIS A 112 -1.68 2.15 12.61
C HIS A 112 -0.95 2.91 11.51
N LEU A 113 -1.22 4.21 11.34
CA LEU A 113 -0.47 5.08 10.44
C LEU A 113 1.00 5.18 10.85
N MET A 114 1.28 5.40 12.13
CA MET A 114 2.67 5.50 12.60
C MET A 114 3.41 4.16 12.48
N ALA A 115 2.73 3.05 12.79
CA ALA A 115 3.27 1.71 12.55
C ALA A 115 3.54 1.45 11.06
N ALA A 116 2.64 1.89 10.17
CA ALA A 116 2.82 1.77 8.73
C ALA A 116 3.95 2.67 8.19
N ALA A 117 4.09 3.89 8.70
CA ALA A 117 5.19 4.78 8.31
C ALA A 117 6.55 4.16 8.64
N ARG A 118 6.68 3.62 9.85
CA ARG A 118 7.87 2.87 10.26
C ARG A 118 8.09 1.62 9.41
N TYR A 119 7.03 0.86 9.14
CA TYR A 119 7.11 -0.33 8.29
C TYR A 119 7.62 -0.01 6.89
N VAL A 120 7.07 1.03 6.26
CA VAL A 120 7.47 1.50 4.93
C VAL A 120 8.93 1.95 4.93
N ALA A 121 9.35 2.70 5.96
CA ALA A 121 10.73 3.19 6.09
C ALA A 121 11.75 2.05 6.24
N LEU A 122 11.44 1.02 7.03
CA LEU A 122 12.35 -0.09 7.35
C LEU A 122 12.26 -1.26 6.37
N ASN A 123 11.38 -1.20 5.37
CA ASN A 123 11.18 -2.32 4.44
C ASN A 123 12.47 -2.79 3.75
N PRO A 124 13.35 -1.89 3.24
CA PRO A 124 14.60 -2.28 2.60
C PRO A 124 15.58 -2.96 3.57
N VAL A 125 15.65 -2.48 4.82
CA VAL A 125 16.52 -3.08 5.85
C VAL A 125 16.05 -4.49 6.19
N ARG A 126 14.75 -4.67 6.38
CA ARG A 126 14.14 -5.98 6.67
C ARG A 126 14.27 -6.97 5.50
N ALA A 127 14.36 -6.46 4.28
CA ALA A 127 14.60 -7.27 3.09
C ALA A 127 16.11 -7.52 2.82
N GLY A 128 17.01 -7.02 3.66
CA GLY A 128 18.46 -7.16 3.49
C GLY A 128 19.03 -6.38 2.30
N LEU A 129 18.28 -5.39 1.78
CA LEU A 129 18.69 -4.57 0.63
C LEU A 129 19.51 -3.34 1.02
N ALA A 130 19.46 -2.94 2.27
CA ALA A 130 20.21 -1.81 2.82
C ALA A 130 20.55 -2.07 4.29
N ALA A 131 21.69 -1.56 4.75
CA ALA A 131 22.08 -1.66 6.15
C ALA A 131 21.25 -0.73 7.03
N ARG A 132 20.91 0.45 6.52
CA ARG A 132 20.11 1.49 7.22
C ARG A 132 19.00 1.98 6.29
N ALA A 133 17.89 2.43 6.85
CA ALA A 133 16.72 2.89 6.09
C ALA A 133 17.04 4.00 5.07
N TRP A 134 17.94 4.93 5.43
CA TRP A 134 18.35 6.03 4.55
C TRP A 134 19.39 5.64 3.48
N ASP A 135 19.95 4.45 3.52
CA ASP A 135 20.84 3.97 2.46
C ASP A 135 20.03 3.55 1.21
N TRP A 136 18.72 3.27 1.36
CA TRP A 136 17.84 2.96 0.25
C TRP A 136 17.29 4.23 -0.40
N ARG A 137 17.85 4.61 -1.57
CA ARG A 137 17.51 5.86 -2.27
C ARG A 137 16.08 5.93 -2.83
N TRP A 138 15.40 4.79 -2.95
CA TRP A 138 14.07 4.68 -3.54
C TRP A 138 12.96 4.71 -2.49
N SER A 139 13.17 5.48 -1.43
CA SER A 139 12.21 5.71 -0.36
C SER A 139 12.20 7.18 0.06
N SER A 140 11.12 7.59 0.74
CA SER A 140 10.96 8.93 1.29
C SER A 140 11.72 9.17 2.60
N VAL A 141 12.50 8.19 3.10
CA VAL A 141 13.18 8.30 4.41
C VAL A 141 14.12 9.50 4.46
N ARG A 142 14.92 9.73 3.41
CA ARG A 142 15.84 10.88 3.37
C ARG A 142 15.12 12.22 3.41
N ALA A 143 13.97 12.31 2.76
CA ALA A 143 13.12 13.51 2.78
C ALA A 143 12.59 13.79 4.19
N HIS A 144 12.11 12.76 4.89
CA HIS A 144 11.63 12.87 6.26
C HIS A 144 12.75 13.26 7.25
N LEU A 145 13.94 12.64 7.15
CA LEU A 145 15.08 12.97 7.99
C LEU A 145 15.59 14.38 7.74
N ALA A 146 15.50 14.87 6.51
CA ALA A 146 15.87 16.23 6.14
C ALA A 146 14.75 17.26 6.40
N ALA A 147 13.58 16.83 6.87
CA ALA A 147 12.38 17.65 7.06
C ALA A 147 12.04 18.50 5.82
N ARG A 148 12.22 17.93 4.61
CA ARG A 148 12.01 18.61 3.34
C ARG A 148 11.36 17.68 2.33
N ASP A 149 10.27 18.15 1.70
CA ASP A 149 9.59 17.43 0.62
C ASP A 149 10.56 17.02 -0.48
N ASP A 150 10.34 15.85 -1.07
CA ASP A 150 10.98 15.46 -2.31
C ASP A 150 10.01 15.63 -3.51
N ALA A 151 10.38 15.14 -4.69
CA ALA A 151 9.55 15.28 -5.89
C ALA A 151 8.20 14.54 -5.79
N LEU A 152 8.04 13.61 -4.84
CA LEU A 152 6.86 12.76 -4.67
C LEU A 152 6.19 12.95 -3.30
N ALA A 153 6.94 12.92 -2.20
CA ALA A 153 6.40 12.92 -0.85
C ALA A 153 6.31 14.32 -0.23
N ALA A 154 5.15 14.63 0.36
CA ALA A 154 4.95 15.71 1.32
C ALA A 154 5.19 15.16 2.72
N VAL A 155 6.26 15.61 3.40
CA VAL A 155 6.73 15.00 4.67
C VAL A 155 6.09 15.61 5.92
N ALA A 156 5.65 16.86 5.85
CA ALA A 156 5.10 17.59 7.01
C ALA A 156 4.02 16.79 7.76
N PRO A 157 3.02 16.14 7.12
CA PRO A 157 1.96 15.47 7.84
C PRO A 157 2.43 14.32 8.76
N LEU A 158 3.48 13.59 8.38
CA LEU A 158 4.05 12.55 9.25
C LEU A 158 5.01 13.13 10.28
N LEU A 159 5.76 14.17 9.94
CA LEU A 159 6.68 14.84 10.86
C LEU A 159 5.95 15.48 12.04
N GLU A 160 4.85 16.16 11.78
CA GLU A 160 4.00 16.74 12.84
C GLU A 160 3.54 15.68 13.84
N ARG A 161 3.19 14.49 13.36
CA ARG A 161 2.74 13.36 14.19
C ARG A 161 3.83 12.72 15.04
N CYS A 162 5.08 12.81 14.61
CA CYS A 162 6.23 12.32 15.38
C CYS A 162 7.04 13.46 16.01
N ASN A 163 6.44 14.66 16.19
CA ASN A 163 7.10 15.85 16.74
C ASN A 163 8.43 16.15 16.04
N PHE A 164 8.48 16.02 14.72
CA PHE A 164 9.66 16.21 13.86
C PHE A 164 10.86 15.30 14.18
N ARG A 165 10.64 14.21 14.92
CA ARG A 165 11.68 13.23 15.27
C ARG A 165 11.48 11.91 14.53
N PHE A 166 11.52 11.96 13.21
CA PHE A 166 11.32 10.78 12.36
C PHE A 166 12.39 9.70 12.58
N GLY A 167 13.60 10.07 12.96
CA GLY A 167 14.65 9.15 13.37
C GLY A 167 14.21 8.27 14.54
N ASP A 168 13.64 8.87 15.58
CA ASP A 168 13.14 8.14 16.76
C ASP A 168 12.06 7.13 16.38
N LEU A 169 11.19 7.47 15.42
CA LEU A 169 10.19 6.54 14.90
C LEU A 169 10.83 5.32 14.22
N ILE A 170 11.92 5.52 13.47
CA ILE A 170 12.66 4.43 12.83
C ILE A 170 13.32 3.54 13.87
N ASP A 171 13.96 4.13 14.88
CA ASP A 171 14.76 3.45 15.89
C ASP A 171 13.91 2.81 17.00
N ALA A 172 12.64 3.19 17.13
CA ALA A 172 11.72 2.62 18.09
C ALA A 172 11.64 1.09 17.98
N PRO A 173 11.47 0.36 19.10
CA PRO A 173 11.28 -1.09 19.05
C PRO A 173 10.04 -1.44 18.19
N ALA A 174 10.13 -2.52 17.42
CA ALA A 174 9.01 -2.98 16.61
C ALA A 174 7.93 -3.57 17.52
N SER A 175 6.67 -3.17 17.32
CA SER A 175 5.54 -3.95 17.79
C SER A 175 5.27 -5.05 16.75
N ASP A 176 5.60 -6.30 17.08
CA ASP A 176 5.35 -7.43 16.20
C ASP A 176 3.86 -7.61 15.91
N GLU A 177 3.00 -7.24 16.84
CA GLU A 177 1.54 -7.28 16.71
C GLU A 177 1.04 -6.28 15.67
N ALA A 178 1.46 -5.01 15.74
CA ALA A 178 1.07 -3.98 14.76
C ALA A 178 1.57 -4.34 13.36
N MET A 179 2.76 -4.93 13.26
CA MET A 179 3.34 -5.40 12.01
C MET A 179 2.60 -6.60 11.43
N ALA A 180 2.17 -7.53 12.27
CA ALA A 180 1.37 -8.68 11.87
C ALA A 180 -0.03 -8.24 11.41
N ALA A 181 -0.65 -7.30 12.14
CA ALA A 181 -1.94 -6.71 11.78
C ALA A 181 -1.89 -6.03 10.40
N LEU A 182 -0.84 -5.22 10.15
CA LEU A 182 -0.66 -4.52 8.88
C LEU A 182 -0.51 -5.52 7.72
N ARG A 183 0.35 -6.54 7.85
CA ARG A 183 0.53 -7.60 6.83
C ARG A 183 -0.74 -8.40 6.58
N GLY A 184 -1.49 -8.71 7.63
CA GLY A 184 -2.80 -9.38 7.51
C GLY A 184 -3.81 -8.54 6.74
N ALA A 185 -3.86 -7.24 7.04
CA ALA A 185 -4.77 -6.30 6.39
C ALA A 185 -4.44 -6.07 4.91
N GLU A 186 -3.15 -6.04 4.52
CA GLU A 186 -2.73 -5.92 3.11
C GLU A 186 -3.35 -7.01 2.23
N THR A 187 -3.43 -8.23 2.74
CA THR A 187 -3.98 -9.37 2.01
C THR A 187 -5.49 -9.27 1.83
N ILE A 188 -6.20 -8.71 2.80
CA ILE A 188 -7.66 -8.70 2.86
C ILE A 188 -8.23 -7.35 2.38
N GLY A 189 -7.48 -6.24 2.56
CA GLY A 189 -7.90 -4.88 2.22
C GLY A 189 -8.97 -4.32 3.18
N ARG A 190 -8.97 -4.76 4.45
CA ARG A 190 -9.87 -4.23 5.47
C ARG A 190 -9.24 -3.05 6.21
N PRO A 191 -10.05 -2.06 6.63
CA PRO A 191 -9.60 -0.99 7.51
C PRO A 191 -8.92 -1.50 8.77
N LEU A 192 -7.88 -0.79 9.21
CA LEU A 192 -7.19 -1.02 10.48
C LEU A 192 -7.40 0.16 11.41
N GLY A 193 -7.82 -0.12 12.62
CA GLY A 193 -8.02 0.91 13.63
C GLY A 193 -8.81 0.42 14.84
N SER A 194 -8.92 1.31 15.82
CA SER A 194 -9.71 1.11 17.03
C SER A 194 -11.19 0.84 16.71
N PRO A 195 -11.96 0.22 17.61
CA PRO A 195 -13.40 0.05 17.43
C PRO A 195 -14.12 1.35 17.09
N ALA A 196 -13.78 2.46 17.77
CA ALA A 196 -14.34 3.78 17.51
C ALA A 196 -14.02 4.31 16.11
N PHE A 197 -12.81 4.05 15.60
CA PHE A 197 -12.44 4.38 14.23
C PHE A 197 -13.27 3.58 13.22
N LEU A 198 -13.45 2.29 13.45
CA LEU A 198 -14.25 1.43 12.57
C LEU A 198 -15.73 1.85 12.54
N ASP A 199 -16.29 2.24 13.70
CA ASP A 199 -17.65 2.78 13.78
C ASP A 199 -17.78 4.09 12.99
N ARG A 200 -16.82 4.99 13.12
CA ARG A 200 -16.74 6.23 12.33
C ARG A 200 -16.67 5.92 10.83
N LEU A 201 -15.88 4.96 10.41
CA LEU A 201 -15.82 4.55 9.01
C LEU A 201 -17.15 3.99 8.50
N ALA A 202 -17.83 3.17 9.32
CA ALA A 202 -19.14 2.64 8.98
C ALA A 202 -20.17 3.77 8.77
N ALA A 203 -20.17 4.76 9.67
CA ALA A 203 -21.05 5.94 9.55
C ALA A 203 -20.75 6.78 8.30
N LEU A 204 -19.46 7.03 8.00
CA LEU A 204 -19.02 7.83 6.85
C LEU A 204 -19.28 7.15 5.50
N THR A 205 -19.18 5.83 5.44
CA THR A 205 -19.22 5.10 4.16
C THR A 205 -20.51 4.32 3.93
N GLY A 206 -21.37 4.20 4.93
CA GLY A 206 -22.56 3.34 4.89
C GLY A 206 -22.21 1.84 4.82
N ARG A 207 -20.95 1.45 5.10
CA ARG A 207 -20.46 0.07 4.96
C ARG A 207 -19.75 -0.35 6.24
N ASP A 208 -20.14 -1.49 6.80
CA ASP A 208 -19.42 -2.07 7.94
C ASP A 208 -18.06 -2.63 7.49
N PRO A 209 -16.92 -2.09 8.04
CA PRO A 209 -15.59 -2.57 7.72
C PRO A 209 -15.25 -3.92 8.37
N ARG A 210 -16.01 -4.37 9.36
CA ARG A 210 -15.74 -5.58 10.13
C ARG A 210 -16.00 -6.85 9.32
N PRO A 211 -15.36 -7.99 9.68
CA PRO A 211 -15.66 -9.28 9.08
C PRO A 211 -17.11 -9.68 9.38
N ARG A 212 -17.88 -9.99 8.35
CA ARG A 212 -19.15 -10.67 8.56
C ARG A 212 -18.90 -12.09 9.06
N LYS A 213 -19.75 -12.61 9.98
CA LYS A 213 -19.73 -14.03 10.33
C LYS A 213 -19.83 -14.86 9.06
N ARG A 214 -18.97 -15.89 8.94
CA ARG A 214 -19.11 -16.84 7.83
C ARG A 214 -20.50 -17.46 7.91
N GLY A 215 -21.23 -17.46 6.81
CA GLY A 215 -22.46 -18.20 6.68
C GLY A 215 -22.22 -19.72 6.89
N PRO A 216 -23.28 -20.51 7.11
CA PRO A 216 -23.16 -21.97 7.22
C PRO A 216 -22.34 -22.51 6.04
N LYS A 217 -21.47 -23.50 6.33
CA LYS A 217 -20.82 -24.24 5.25
C LYS A 217 -21.91 -24.83 4.36
N PRO A 218 -21.80 -24.77 3.01
CA PRO A 218 -22.69 -25.52 2.15
C PRO A 218 -22.69 -26.97 2.63
N ALA A 219 -23.89 -27.58 2.80
CA ALA A 219 -23.98 -28.98 3.11
C ALA A 219 -23.16 -29.75 2.07
N ALA A 220 -22.30 -30.67 2.53
CA ALA A 220 -21.57 -31.53 1.64
C ALA A 220 -22.58 -32.25 0.75
N ASN A 221 -22.45 -32.06 -0.56
CA ASN A 221 -23.31 -32.72 -1.54
C ASN A 221 -23.11 -34.23 -1.39
N LYS A 222 -24.03 -34.90 -0.69
CA LYS A 222 -24.04 -36.33 -0.62
C LYS A 222 -24.56 -36.86 -1.95
N GLY A 223 -23.65 -37.49 -2.70
CA GLY A 223 -24.01 -38.53 -3.67
C GLY A 223 -24.25 -38.04 -5.09
N PHE A 224 -23.21 -38.06 -5.90
CA PHE A 224 -23.36 -38.64 -7.24
C PHE A 224 -23.03 -40.14 -7.08
N SER A 225 -24.06 -40.96 -6.95
CA SER A 225 -23.95 -42.38 -7.17
C SER A 225 -23.62 -42.60 -8.64
N ASN A 226 -22.52 -43.31 -8.89
CA ASN A 226 -22.18 -43.86 -10.18
C ASN A 226 -23.37 -44.60 -10.77
N VAL A 227 -23.86 -44.14 -11.90
CA VAL A 227 -24.56 -45.00 -12.86
C VAL A 227 -23.65 -45.10 -14.07
N SER A 228 -22.93 -46.22 -14.14
CA SER A 228 -22.31 -46.67 -15.41
C SER A 228 -23.31 -47.64 -16.05
N PRO A 229 -23.47 -47.58 -17.38
CA PRO A 229 -23.92 -48.74 -18.15
C PRO A 229 -22.75 -49.68 -18.46
#